data_cc06854d4abbdc817fb5de5adb5c1dfe
#
_entry.id   cc06854d4abbdc817fb5de5adb5c1dfe
#
_cell.length_a   1.000
_cell.length_b   1.000
_cell.length_c   1.000
_cell.angle_alpha   90.00
_cell.angle_beta   90.00
_cell.angle_gamma   90.00
#
_symmetry.space_group_name_H-M   'P 1'
#
loop_
_entity.id
_entity.type
_entity.pdbx_description
1 polymer ?
#
loop_
_entity_poly.entity_id
_entity_poly.type
_entity_poly.pdbx_seq_one_letter_code
_entity_poly.pdbx_strand_id
1 'polypeptide(L)'
;IYTSPEVAAVGKTEEQLKKEKIKYKVGKFPFLANSRARVNNETEGFVKIIADEKSDKVLGVSMISAVAGTMIAEAATAMEFGASAEDIARTCHAHPTHSEAVKEAALAVDKRPIHF
;
A
#
# COMPACT_ATOMS: atom_id res chain seq x y z
N ILE A 1 -0.47 15.02 -6.32
CA ILE A 1 -1.64 15.88 -6.10
C ILE A 1 -1.72 16.25 -4.61
N TYR A 2 -1.77 17.54 -4.36
CA TYR A 2 -1.82 18.03 -2.97
C TYR A 2 -3.25 18.42 -2.62
N THR A 3 -4.00 17.45 -2.15
CA THR A 3 -5.36 17.64 -1.66
C THR A 3 -5.41 17.32 -0.16
N SER A 4 -6.56 17.41 0.44
CA SER A 4 -6.77 17.01 1.84
C SER A 4 -8.02 16.12 1.90
N PRO A 5 -7.90 14.78 2.02
CA PRO A 5 -6.65 14.00 2.11
C PRO A 5 -5.88 13.97 0.78
N GLU A 6 -4.60 13.62 0.86
CA GLU A 6 -3.74 13.51 -0.32
C GLU A 6 -3.98 12.20 -1.05
N VAL A 7 -3.79 12.24 -2.38
CA VAL A 7 -3.86 11.03 -3.22
C VAL A 7 -2.50 10.84 -3.89
N ALA A 8 -1.96 9.64 -3.80
CA ALA A 8 -0.69 9.30 -4.44
C ALA A 8 -0.76 7.88 -5.03
N ALA A 9 -0.07 7.68 -6.13
CA ALA A 9 -0.04 6.38 -6.81
C ALA A 9 1.28 6.20 -7.55
N VAL A 10 1.70 4.95 -7.69
CA VAL A 10 2.86 4.56 -8.49
C VAL A 10 2.57 3.21 -9.14
N GLY A 11 3.08 3.01 -10.36
CA GLY A 11 2.90 1.77 -11.09
C GLY A 11 1.54 1.67 -11.78
N LYS A 12 1.09 0.44 -12.00
CA LYS A 12 -0.10 0.16 -12.80
C LYS A 12 -1.37 0.06 -11.95
N THR A 13 -2.49 0.43 -12.55
CA THR A 13 -3.81 0.28 -11.93
C THR A 13 -4.37 -1.10 -12.25
N GLU A 14 -5.42 -1.53 -11.52
CA GLU A 14 -6.12 -2.77 -11.84
C GLU A 14 -6.68 -2.76 -13.25
N GLU A 15 -7.20 -1.60 -13.68
CA GLU A 15 -7.78 -1.45 -15.01
C GLU A 15 -6.73 -1.69 -16.09
N GLN A 16 -5.53 -1.13 -15.93
CA GLN A 16 -4.42 -1.36 -16.86
C GLN A 16 -4.01 -2.84 -16.90
N LEU A 17 -3.94 -3.49 -15.74
CA LEU A 17 -3.57 -4.90 -15.66
C LEU A 17 -4.61 -5.81 -16.30
N LYS A 18 -5.89 -5.51 -16.13
CA LYS A 18 -6.96 -6.25 -16.81
C LYS A 18 -6.85 -6.13 -18.32
N LYS A 19 -6.56 -4.92 -18.81
CA LYS A 19 -6.38 -4.64 -20.23
C LYS A 19 -5.21 -5.42 -20.81
N GLU A 20 -4.11 -5.53 -20.04
CA GLU A 20 -2.89 -6.26 -20.43
C GLU A 20 -3.00 -7.76 -20.18
N LYS A 21 -4.13 -8.21 -19.62
CA LYS A 21 -4.39 -9.61 -19.28
C LYS A 21 -3.36 -10.19 -18.31
N ILE A 22 -2.88 -9.37 -17.39
CA ILE A 22 -1.97 -9.78 -16.33
C ILE A 22 -2.79 -10.19 -15.11
N LYS A 23 -2.53 -11.39 -14.58
CA LYS A 23 -3.20 -11.86 -13.37
C LYS A 23 -2.52 -11.25 -12.15
N TYR A 24 -3.31 -10.73 -11.25
CA TYR A 24 -2.81 -10.00 -10.07
C TYR A 24 -3.64 -10.33 -8.84
N LYS A 25 -3.09 -9.97 -7.69
CA LYS A 25 -3.77 -10.04 -6.40
C LYS A 25 -3.67 -8.69 -5.71
N VAL A 26 -4.63 -8.38 -4.85
CA VAL A 26 -4.77 -7.06 -4.23
C VAL A 26 -4.78 -7.18 -2.73
N GLY A 27 -4.04 -6.31 -2.06
CA GLY A 27 -4.15 -6.09 -0.62
C GLY A 27 -4.53 -4.66 -0.35
N LYS A 28 -5.44 -4.44 0.59
CA LYS A 28 -5.95 -3.12 0.94
C LYS A 28 -6.07 -3.00 2.45
N PHE A 29 -5.63 -1.87 3.00
CA PHE A 29 -5.71 -1.63 4.43
C PHE A 29 -6.22 -0.21 4.69
N PRO A 30 -7.33 -0.06 5.43
CA PRO A 30 -7.89 1.26 5.70
C PRO A 30 -7.15 1.95 6.84
N PHE A 31 -6.98 3.26 6.75
CA PHE A 31 -6.35 4.04 7.82
C PHE A 31 -7.16 4.04 9.12
N LEU A 32 -8.43 3.73 9.05
CA LEU A 32 -9.26 3.58 10.26
C LEU A 32 -8.64 2.55 11.23
N ALA A 33 -7.93 1.56 10.70
CA ALA A 33 -7.27 0.52 11.51
C ALA A 33 -5.79 0.85 11.83
N ASN A 34 -5.28 1.99 11.38
CA ASN A 34 -3.89 2.40 11.63
C ASN A 34 -3.77 3.21 12.91
N SER A 35 -2.89 2.78 13.82
CA SER A 35 -2.73 3.41 15.14
C SER A 35 -2.37 4.90 15.08
N ARG A 36 -1.41 5.26 14.24
CA ARG A 36 -1.00 6.67 14.11
C ARG A 36 -2.12 7.54 13.55
N ALA A 37 -2.84 7.03 12.54
CA ALA A 37 -3.96 7.76 11.96
C ALA A 37 -5.05 8.00 12.99
N ARG A 38 -5.32 7.01 13.85
CA ARG A 38 -6.32 7.14 14.92
C ARG A 38 -5.89 8.16 15.98
N VAL A 39 -4.61 8.12 16.37
CA VAL A 39 -4.07 9.09 17.35
C VAL A 39 -4.18 10.51 16.80
N ASN A 40 -3.89 10.69 15.51
CA ASN A 40 -3.92 12.00 14.86
C ASN A 40 -5.32 12.40 14.38
N ASN A 41 -6.31 11.53 14.54
CA ASN A 41 -7.66 11.72 14.02
C ASN A 41 -7.69 11.94 12.50
N GLU A 42 -6.87 11.15 11.78
CA GLU A 42 -6.70 11.22 10.34
C GLU A 42 -6.99 9.86 9.71
N THR A 43 -8.21 9.36 9.91
CA THR A 43 -8.57 7.98 9.59
C THR A 43 -9.15 7.78 8.18
N GLU A 44 -9.24 8.84 7.38
CA GLU A 44 -9.74 8.72 6.02
C GLU A 44 -8.72 8.04 5.11
N GLY A 45 -9.25 7.22 4.19
CA GLY A 45 -8.46 6.65 3.13
C GLY A 45 -7.92 5.27 3.41
N PHE A 46 -6.98 4.86 2.56
CA PHE A 46 -6.47 3.49 2.55
C PHE A 46 -5.15 3.41 1.80
N VAL A 47 -4.47 2.28 1.97
CA VAL A 47 -3.35 1.85 1.12
C VAL A 47 -3.81 0.61 0.36
N LYS A 48 -3.53 0.58 -0.95
CA LYS A 48 -3.85 -0.55 -1.81
C LYS A 48 -2.58 -0.97 -2.55
N ILE A 49 -2.23 -2.24 -2.44
CA ILE A 49 -1.07 -2.83 -3.13
C ILE A 49 -1.56 -3.89 -4.10
N ILE A 50 -1.05 -3.82 -5.32
CA ILE A 50 -1.34 -4.80 -6.37
C ILE A 50 -0.05 -5.54 -6.66
N ALA A 51 -0.09 -6.86 -6.61
CA ALA A 51 1.07 -7.70 -6.87
C ALA A 51 0.76 -8.74 -7.94
N ASP A 52 1.79 -9.16 -8.67
CA ASP A 52 1.65 -10.24 -9.64
C ASP A 52 1.23 -11.53 -8.93
N GLU A 53 0.27 -12.25 -9.51
CA GLU A 53 -0.30 -13.43 -8.88
C GLU A 53 0.73 -14.54 -8.62
N LYS A 54 1.71 -14.70 -9.53
CA LYS A 54 2.71 -15.76 -9.43
C LYS A 54 3.98 -15.32 -8.72
N SER A 55 4.57 -14.20 -9.19
CA SER A 55 5.87 -13.76 -8.69
C SER A 55 5.78 -12.95 -7.41
N ASP A 56 4.59 -12.46 -7.05
CA ASP A 56 4.37 -11.55 -5.93
C ASP A 56 5.03 -10.17 -6.12
N LYS A 57 5.59 -9.91 -7.29
CA LYS A 57 6.21 -8.61 -7.58
C LYS A 57 5.17 -7.50 -7.50
N VAL A 58 5.49 -6.41 -6.81
CA VAL A 58 4.58 -5.27 -6.69
C VAL A 58 4.46 -4.58 -8.05
N LEU A 59 3.23 -4.47 -8.54
CA LEU A 59 2.92 -3.89 -9.85
C LEU A 59 2.36 -2.49 -9.74
N GLY A 60 1.74 -2.15 -8.63
CA GLY A 60 1.18 -0.83 -8.41
C GLY A 60 0.79 -0.64 -6.96
N VAL A 61 0.87 0.62 -6.52
CA VAL A 61 0.45 1.02 -5.18
C VAL A 61 -0.31 2.32 -5.32
N SER A 62 -1.44 2.41 -4.66
CA SER A 62 -2.19 3.66 -4.58
C SER A 62 -2.62 3.89 -3.14
N MET A 63 -2.70 5.15 -2.76
CA MET A 63 -3.11 5.48 -1.41
C MET A 63 -3.80 6.83 -1.33
N ILE A 64 -4.69 6.92 -0.38
CA ILE A 64 -5.39 8.15 -0.02
C ILE A 64 -5.16 8.30 1.48
N SER A 65 -4.52 9.37 1.91
CA SER A 65 -4.27 9.62 3.32
C SER A 65 -3.85 11.05 3.55
N ALA A 66 -3.79 11.46 4.82
CA ALA A 66 -3.29 12.78 5.18
C ALA A 66 -1.84 12.99 4.76
N VAL A 67 -1.06 11.90 4.61
CA VAL A 67 0.39 11.96 4.31
C VAL A 67 0.78 11.08 3.13
N ALA A 68 -0.12 10.87 2.18
CA ALA A 68 0.12 9.98 1.03
C ALA A 68 1.36 10.39 0.22
N GLY A 69 1.57 11.69 0.01
CA GLY A 69 2.73 12.19 -0.72
C GLY A 69 4.06 11.82 -0.10
N THR A 70 4.11 11.74 1.23
CA THR A 70 5.30 11.30 1.96
C THR A 70 5.44 9.79 1.91
N MET A 71 4.34 9.06 2.10
CA MET A 71 4.35 7.60 2.18
C MET A 71 4.65 6.92 0.87
N ILE A 72 4.26 7.50 -0.26
CA ILE A 72 4.41 6.85 -1.56
C ILE A 72 5.87 6.61 -1.92
N ALA A 73 6.80 7.35 -1.33
CA ALA A 73 8.23 7.19 -1.57
C ALA A 73 8.71 5.78 -1.21
N GLU A 74 8.20 5.20 -0.14
CA GLU A 74 8.55 3.82 0.24
C GLU A 74 8.15 2.85 -0.86
N ALA A 75 6.93 2.97 -1.35
CA ALA A 75 6.41 2.12 -2.41
C ALA A 75 7.20 2.29 -3.71
N ALA A 76 7.48 3.53 -4.09
CA ALA A 76 8.24 3.82 -5.30
C ALA A 76 9.65 3.23 -5.21
N THR A 77 10.32 3.36 -4.06
CA THR A 77 11.65 2.80 -3.83
C THR A 77 11.62 1.27 -3.92
N ALA A 78 10.64 0.65 -3.24
CA ALA A 78 10.49 -0.80 -3.26
C ALA A 78 10.31 -1.31 -4.68
N MET A 79 9.46 -0.65 -5.46
CA MET A 79 9.19 -1.04 -6.86
C MET A 79 10.43 -0.87 -7.75
N GLU A 80 11.22 0.17 -7.54
CA GLU A 80 12.44 0.43 -8.29
C GLU A 80 13.43 -0.74 -8.15
N PHE A 81 13.48 -1.36 -6.98
CA PHE A 81 14.34 -2.50 -6.71
C PHE A 81 13.64 -3.84 -6.92
N GLY A 82 12.48 -3.86 -7.53
CA GLY A 82 11.77 -5.08 -7.89
C GLY A 82 11.23 -5.87 -6.70
N ALA A 83 10.85 -5.18 -5.64
CA ALA A 83 10.36 -5.84 -4.42
C ALA A 83 9.05 -6.60 -4.66
N SER A 84 8.88 -7.69 -3.90
CA SER A 84 7.62 -8.40 -3.81
C SER A 84 6.77 -7.81 -2.68
N ALA A 85 5.47 -8.15 -2.66
CA ALA A 85 4.62 -7.78 -1.54
C ALA A 85 5.14 -8.40 -0.23
N GLU A 86 5.68 -9.62 -0.30
CA GLU A 86 6.27 -10.29 0.86
C GLU A 86 7.48 -9.52 1.40
N ASP A 87 8.31 -8.94 0.52
CA ASP A 87 9.45 -8.11 0.95
C ASP A 87 8.99 -6.93 1.79
N ILE A 88 7.92 -6.25 1.37
CA ILE A 88 7.34 -5.13 2.13
C ILE A 88 6.74 -5.64 3.44
N ALA A 89 6.02 -6.75 3.39
CA ALA A 89 5.37 -7.32 4.56
C ALA A 89 6.37 -7.72 5.64
N ARG A 90 7.57 -8.15 5.25
CA ARG A 90 8.63 -8.56 6.18
C ARG A 90 9.52 -7.42 6.66
N THR A 91 9.43 -6.26 6.02
CA THR A 91 10.22 -5.11 6.44
C THR A 91 9.73 -4.59 7.79
N CYS A 92 10.65 -4.27 8.67
CA CYS A 92 10.31 -3.68 9.96
C CYS A 92 9.86 -2.24 9.77
N HIS A 93 8.70 -1.92 10.30
CA HIS A 93 8.16 -0.56 10.28
C HIS A 93 8.02 -0.06 11.72
N ALA A 94 8.36 1.20 11.93
CA ALA A 94 8.23 1.81 13.25
C ALA A 94 6.76 1.88 13.68
N HIS A 95 6.51 1.72 14.97
CA HIS A 95 5.17 1.82 15.56
C HIS A 95 5.13 2.93 16.61
N PRO A 96 4.12 3.80 16.66
CA PRO A 96 3.02 3.89 15.69
C PRO A 96 3.37 4.85 14.53
N THR A 97 3.18 4.41 13.30
CA THR A 97 3.41 5.26 12.12
C THR A 97 2.33 5.04 11.07
N HIS A 98 2.15 6.02 10.18
CA HIS A 98 1.29 5.86 9.01
C HIS A 98 1.83 4.77 8.07
N SER A 99 3.16 4.65 7.98
CA SER A 99 3.82 3.69 7.08
C SER A 99 3.50 2.23 7.42
N GLU A 100 3.08 1.94 8.65
CA GLU A 100 2.61 0.60 8.99
C GLU A 100 1.43 0.16 8.12
N ALA A 101 0.63 1.11 7.60
CA ALA A 101 -0.47 0.79 6.70
C ALA A 101 0.03 0.17 5.39
N VAL A 102 1.21 0.55 4.92
CA VAL A 102 1.84 -0.06 3.75
C VAL A 102 2.17 -1.52 4.03
N LYS A 103 2.74 -1.79 5.20
CA LYS A 103 3.04 -3.17 5.63
C LYS A 103 1.76 -4.01 5.73
N GLU A 104 0.73 -3.46 6.35
CA GLU A 104 -0.54 -4.18 6.51
C GLU A 104 -1.21 -4.46 5.16
N ALA A 105 -1.15 -3.50 4.23
CA ALA A 105 -1.67 -3.73 2.88
C ALA A 105 -0.89 -4.84 2.18
N ALA A 106 0.44 -4.89 2.36
CA ALA A 106 1.27 -5.95 1.80
C ALA A 106 0.90 -7.32 2.39
N LEU A 107 0.65 -7.38 3.70
CA LEU A 107 0.16 -8.61 4.35
C LEU A 107 -1.21 -9.01 3.80
N ALA A 108 -2.08 -8.02 3.53
CA ALA A 108 -3.41 -8.29 3.01
C ALA A 108 -3.40 -8.86 1.59
N VAL A 109 -2.32 -8.67 0.82
CA VAL A 109 -2.18 -9.30 -0.50
C VAL A 109 -2.31 -10.81 -0.38
N ASP A 110 -1.79 -11.40 0.70
CA ASP A 110 -1.93 -12.83 0.99
C ASP A 110 -2.99 -13.08 2.06
N LYS A 111 -3.84 -12.08 2.33
CA LYS A 111 -4.92 -12.16 3.31
C LYS A 111 -4.41 -12.40 4.74
N ARG A 112 -3.32 -11.72 5.12
CA ARG A 112 -2.71 -11.87 6.45
C ARG A 112 -2.51 -10.55 7.20
N PRO A 113 -3.42 -9.55 7.12
CA PRO A 113 -3.21 -8.31 7.87
C PRO A 113 -3.31 -8.57 9.38
N ILE A 114 -2.48 -7.88 10.15
CA ILE A 114 -2.41 -8.07 11.61
C ILE A 114 -3.52 -7.29 12.32
N HIS A 115 -3.84 -6.09 11.85
CA HIS A 115 -4.75 -5.16 12.52
C HIS A 115 -6.07 -4.92 11.80
N PHE A 116 -6.41 -5.78 10.87
CA PHE A 116 -7.64 -5.60 10.10
C PHE A 116 -8.45 -6.86 9.96
#